data_a01859662cbd37efb8182a7c4e02821c
#
_entry.id   a01859662cbd37efb8182a7c4e02821c
#
_cell.length_a   1.000
_cell.length_b   1.000
_cell.length_c   1.000
_cell.angle_alpha   90.00
_cell.angle_beta   90.00
_cell.angle_gamma   90.00
#
_symmetry.space_group_name_H-M   'P 1'
#
loop_
_entity.id
_entity.type
_entity.pdbx_description
1 polymer ?
#
loop_
_entity_poly.entity_id
_entity_poly.type
_entity_poly.pdbx_seq_one_letter_code
_entity_poly.pdbx_strand_id
1 'polypeptide(L)'
;MEACPLHLPQRLLLLGVAALAAPVPHTGDLVDLCGQTWQGAGLLLRSHPTSRRFYFVAPHTDCRLWLRAAAPGDRIRFQFRFFLVYSLTPASPPPPAPNASSPADPCAPGSYLQFYEGPPGAPRPLGAPLCGLTIPAPVVSSGDFLALRLVTRGRQPRVDFVGEVTSFRLGSCGAYFPCRNGRCIPPSLVCDHWDMDNCGDGSDQASWPPANCRGPSLAPSQAGDTDAGTSRPLTLSLALGSLGTLGTAAERSAPAGWDHERQDAALEGTAS
;
A
#
# COMPACT_ATOMS: atom_id res chain seq x y z
N MET A 1 -26.56 50.34 54.39
CA MET A 1 -25.48 49.36 54.54
C MET A 1 -25.68 48.36 53.44
N GLU A 2 -25.07 48.66 52.29
CA GLU A 2 -25.25 47.84 51.06
C GLU A 2 -24.09 46.86 50.95
N ALA A 3 -24.41 45.58 50.82
CA ALA A 3 -23.43 44.52 50.62
C ALA A 3 -23.15 44.38 49.13
N CYS A 4 -21.90 44.64 48.73
CA CYS A 4 -21.39 44.39 47.37
C CYS A 4 -21.18 42.87 47.16
N PRO A 5 -21.71 42.26 46.09
CA PRO A 5 -21.32 40.91 45.71
C PRO A 5 -20.04 40.94 44.86
N LEU A 6 -19.00 40.27 45.33
CA LEU A 6 -17.78 39.99 44.63
C LEU A 6 -18.07 39.06 43.44
N HIS A 7 -18.05 39.60 42.22
CA HIS A 7 -18.02 38.81 41.00
C HIS A 7 -16.58 38.32 40.75
N LEU A 8 -16.33 37.06 41.04
CA LEU A 8 -15.15 36.33 40.56
C LEU A 8 -15.35 36.01 39.08
N PRO A 9 -14.48 36.41 38.17
CA PRO A 9 -14.54 35.89 36.80
C PRO A 9 -14.02 34.47 36.77
N GLN A 10 -14.92 33.54 36.63
CA GLN A 10 -14.62 32.14 36.38
C GLN A 10 -14.05 32.02 34.97
N ARG A 11 -12.75 32.23 34.82
CA ARG A 11 -12.01 31.85 33.60
C ARG A 11 -11.95 30.31 33.58
N LEU A 12 -12.89 29.72 32.88
CA LEU A 12 -12.79 28.33 32.47
C LEU A 12 -11.54 28.19 31.59
N LEU A 13 -10.48 27.65 32.16
CA LEU A 13 -9.35 27.10 31.45
C LEU A 13 -9.82 25.82 30.72
N LEU A 14 -10.32 26.00 29.50
CA LEU A 14 -10.45 24.92 28.54
C LEU A 14 -9.03 24.51 28.13
N LEU A 15 -8.42 23.63 28.91
CA LEU A 15 -7.28 22.86 28.49
C LEU A 15 -7.77 21.93 27.36
N GLY A 16 -7.71 22.42 26.14
CA GLY A 16 -7.87 21.61 24.97
C GLY A 16 -6.74 20.57 24.96
N VAL A 17 -7.05 19.36 25.36
CA VAL A 17 -6.23 18.19 25.09
C VAL A 17 -6.28 18.03 23.56
N ALA A 18 -5.29 18.62 22.88
CA ALA A 18 -5.02 18.29 21.51
C ALA A 18 -4.61 16.80 21.52
N ALA A 19 -5.55 15.92 21.24
CA ALA A 19 -5.25 14.54 20.92
C ALA A 19 -4.31 14.61 19.71
N LEU A 20 -3.04 14.28 19.93
CA LEU A 20 -2.08 14.04 18.87
C LEU A 20 -2.58 12.77 18.15
N ALA A 21 -3.48 12.98 17.20
CA ALA A 21 -3.84 11.92 16.26
C ALA A 21 -2.54 11.55 15.55
N ALA A 22 -2.07 10.32 15.78
CA ALA A 22 -0.97 9.78 15.01
C ALA A 22 -1.34 9.94 13.52
N PRO A 23 -0.46 10.52 12.70
CA PRO A 23 -0.76 10.71 11.29
C PRO A 23 -0.99 9.34 10.65
N VAL A 24 -2.24 9.08 10.30
CA VAL A 24 -2.60 7.88 9.54
C VAL A 24 -1.97 8.04 8.16
N PRO A 25 -1.17 7.11 7.68
CA PRO A 25 -0.64 7.18 6.33
C PRO A 25 -1.80 7.26 5.34
N HIS A 26 -1.69 8.18 4.40
CA HIS A 26 -2.72 8.40 3.42
C HIS A 26 -2.78 7.23 2.45
N THR A 27 -4.00 6.79 2.12
CA THR A 27 -4.26 5.86 1.00
C THR A 27 -4.93 6.64 -0.11
N GLY A 28 -4.48 6.43 -1.35
CA GLY A 28 -5.06 7.08 -2.52
C GLY A 28 -5.16 6.14 -3.70
N ASP A 29 -6.08 6.43 -4.60
CA ASP A 29 -6.26 5.71 -5.86
C ASP A 29 -5.77 6.58 -7.02
N LEU A 30 -4.90 6.04 -7.87
CA LEU A 30 -4.31 6.81 -8.98
C LEU A 30 -5.38 7.42 -9.87
N VAL A 31 -6.42 6.64 -10.19
CA VAL A 31 -7.50 7.10 -11.08
C VAL A 31 -8.28 8.29 -10.50
N ASP A 32 -8.40 8.37 -9.18
CA ASP A 32 -9.09 9.47 -8.49
C ASP A 32 -8.18 10.69 -8.30
N LEU A 33 -6.86 10.47 -8.24
CA LEU A 33 -5.84 11.52 -8.11
C LEU A 33 -5.30 12.00 -9.46
N CYS A 34 -5.93 11.60 -10.55
CA CYS A 34 -5.51 11.92 -11.90
C CYS A 34 -5.42 13.43 -12.15
N GLY A 35 -4.30 13.89 -12.67
CA GLY A 35 -4.04 15.31 -12.94
C GLY A 35 -3.69 16.15 -11.71
N GLN A 36 -3.67 15.56 -10.53
CA GLN A 36 -3.41 16.26 -9.27
C GLN A 36 -1.93 16.19 -8.86
N THR A 37 -1.58 17.00 -7.86
CA THR A 37 -0.33 16.93 -7.13
C THR A 37 -0.63 16.54 -5.69
N TRP A 38 -0.11 15.41 -5.27
CA TRP A 38 -0.13 14.99 -3.87
C TRP A 38 1.19 15.37 -3.19
N GLN A 39 1.13 15.87 -1.96
CA GLN A 39 2.30 16.21 -1.16
C GLN A 39 2.17 15.60 0.24
N GLY A 40 3.22 14.94 0.72
CA GLY A 40 3.20 14.35 2.06
C GLY A 40 4.41 13.49 2.37
N ALA A 41 4.40 12.93 3.58
CA ALA A 41 5.46 12.07 4.08
C ALA A 41 5.40 10.68 3.45
N GLY A 42 4.21 10.07 3.43
CA GLY A 42 3.98 8.70 2.94
C GLY A 42 2.58 8.52 2.37
N LEU A 43 2.47 7.70 1.31
CA LEU A 43 1.22 7.37 0.64
C LEU A 43 1.23 5.90 0.22
N LEU A 44 0.17 5.17 0.56
CA LEU A 44 -0.12 3.90 -0.07
C LEU A 44 -0.98 4.17 -1.32
N LEU A 45 -0.38 4.05 -2.49
CA LEU A 45 -1.02 4.34 -3.78
C LEU A 45 -1.50 3.04 -4.42
N ARG A 46 -2.80 2.94 -4.67
CA ARG A 46 -3.40 1.87 -5.46
C ARG A 46 -3.66 2.37 -6.88
N SER A 47 -3.70 1.47 -7.83
CA SER A 47 -4.09 1.83 -9.21
C SER A 47 -5.53 2.33 -9.28
N HIS A 48 -6.45 1.72 -8.51
CA HIS A 48 -7.89 2.01 -8.48
C HIS A 48 -8.54 1.45 -7.20
N PRO A 49 -9.77 1.84 -6.83
CA PRO A 49 -10.42 1.46 -5.56
C PRO A 49 -10.61 -0.05 -5.36
N THR A 50 -10.74 -0.80 -6.45
CA THR A 50 -10.93 -2.27 -6.43
C THR A 50 -9.64 -3.06 -6.65
N SER A 51 -8.48 -2.41 -6.52
CA SER A 51 -7.16 -3.04 -6.57
C SER A 51 -7.11 -4.34 -5.74
N ARG A 52 -6.44 -5.36 -6.23
CA ARG A 52 -6.35 -6.73 -5.67
C ARG A 52 -7.63 -7.57 -5.75
N ARG A 53 -8.73 -7.01 -6.28
CA ARG A 53 -9.98 -7.74 -6.51
C ARG A 53 -10.33 -7.83 -8.00
N PHE A 54 -10.14 -6.75 -8.73
CA PHE A 54 -10.42 -6.64 -10.16
C PHE A 54 -9.31 -5.87 -10.86
N TYR A 55 -9.09 -6.13 -12.15
CA TYR A 55 -8.01 -5.55 -12.95
C TYR A 55 -8.50 -4.40 -13.85
N PHE A 56 -9.46 -3.61 -13.39
CA PHE A 56 -10.13 -2.65 -14.26
C PHE A 56 -9.63 -1.23 -14.08
N VAL A 57 -8.93 -0.78 -15.11
CA VAL A 57 -8.83 0.64 -15.45
C VAL A 57 -9.46 0.80 -16.84
N ALA A 58 -10.18 1.89 -17.07
CA ALA A 58 -10.84 2.14 -18.34
C ALA A 58 -9.86 2.08 -19.52
N PRO A 59 -10.24 1.53 -20.69
CA PRO A 59 -9.47 1.66 -21.91
C PRO A 59 -9.22 3.13 -22.25
N HIS A 60 -8.07 3.40 -22.90
CA HIS A 60 -7.65 4.76 -23.29
C HIS A 60 -7.48 5.75 -22.12
N THR A 61 -7.21 5.24 -20.93
CA THR A 61 -6.81 6.07 -19.79
C THR A 61 -5.42 6.64 -20.04
N ASP A 62 -5.26 7.93 -19.83
CA ASP A 62 -3.98 8.64 -19.75
C ASP A 62 -4.01 9.48 -18.46
N CYS A 63 -3.47 8.92 -17.41
CA CYS A 63 -3.56 9.48 -16.07
C CYS A 63 -2.17 9.80 -15.53
N ARG A 64 -1.94 11.03 -15.13
CA ARG A 64 -0.70 11.48 -14.51
C ARG A 64 -0.95 11.99 -13.10
N LEU A 65 -0.17 11.49 -12.15
CA LEU A 65 -0.13 11.97 -10.77
C LEU A 65 1.25 12.55 -10.50
N TRP A 66 1.29 13.73 -9.90
CA TRP A 66 2.49 14.34 -9.37
C TRP A 66 2.61 14.07 -7.89
N LEU A 67 3.76 13.60 -7.47
CA LEU A 67 4.13 13.41 -6.08
C LEU A 67 5.16 14.48 -5.73
N ARG A 68 4.94 15.17 -4.62
CA ARG A 68 5.87 16.12 -4.06
C ARG A 68 6.29 15.68 -2.67
N ALA A 69 7.57 15.77 -2.37
CA ALA A 69 8.11 15.42 -1.08
C ALA A 69 7.53 16.30 0.05
N ALA A 70 7.55 15.78 1.28
CA ALA A 70 6.97 16.44 2.44
C ALA A 70 7.60 17.80 2.73
N ALA A 71 8.92 17.91 2.56
CA ALA A 71 9.67 19.12 2.81
C ALA A 71 10.65 19.44 1.66
N PRO A 72 11.04 20.72 1.51
CA PRO A 72 12.07 21.11 0.55
C PRO A 72 13.39 20.37 0.82
N GLY A 73 14.02 19.89 -0.24
CA GLY A 73 15.27 19.12 -0.16
C GLY A 73 15.11 17.64 0.14
N ASP A 74 13.90 17.19 0.46
CA ASP A 74 13.60 15.78 0.53
C ASP A 74 13.45 15.20 -0.89
N ARG A 75 13.63 13.88 -0.99
CA ARG A 75 13.44 13.09 -2.21
C ARG A 75 12.27 12.13 -2.03
N ILE A 76 11.86 11.50 -3.09
CA ILE A 76 10.76 10.54 -3.09
C ILE A 76 11.29 9.18 -3.51
N ARG A 77 10.95 8.15 -2.72
CA ARG A 77 11.09 6.75 -3.08
C ARG A 77 9.71 6.19 -3.36
N PHE A 78 9.59 5.47 -4.47
CA PHE A 78 8.43 4.69 -4.83
C PHE A 78 8.81 3.22 -4.92
N GLN A 79 8.08 2.35 -4.23
CA GLN A 79 8.28 0.91 -4.25
C GLN A 79 6.97 0.20 -4.50
N PHE A 80 6.97 -0.77 -5.40
CA PHE A 80 5.79 -1.59 -5.62
C PHE A 80 5.72 -2.73 -4.61
N ARG A 81 4.53 -2.94 -4.02
CA ARG A 81 4.16 -4.16 -3.30
C ARG A 81 3.57 -5.20 -4.24
N PHE A 82 2.89 -4.74 -5.25
CA PHE A 82 2.24 -5.55 -6.27
C PHE A 82 2.25 -4.79 -7.58
N PHE A 83 2.45 -5.50 -8.69
CA PHE A 83 2.51 -4.89 -10.01
C PHE A 83 1.96 -5.83 -11.08
N LEU A 84 1.00 -5.31 -11.84
CA LEU A 84 0.40 -5.96 -12.98
C LEU A 84 -0.07 -4.86 -13.95
N VAL A 85 0.61 -4.71 -15.08
CA VAL A 85 0.27 -3.70 -16.10
C VAL A 85 0.52 -4.30 -17.47
N TYR A 86 -0.53 -4.66 -18.21
CA TYR A 86 -0.43 -5.16 -19.59
C TYR A 86 -1.77 -5.05 -20.30
N SER A 87 -1.84 -5.48 -21.56
CA SER A 87 -3.08 -5.60 -22.33
C SER A 87 -3.19 -6.98 -22.92
N LEU A 88 -4.37 -7.60 -22.83
CA LEU A 88 -4.62 -8.92 -23.43
C LEU A 88 -4.67 -8.84 -24.95
N THR A 89 -5.28 -7.77 -25.46
CA THR A 89 -5.35 -7.51 -26.90
C THR A 89 -4.58 -6.24 -27.18
N PRO A 90 -3.36 -6.33 -27.67
CA PRO A 90 -2.56 -5.17 -27.99
C PRO A 90 -3.25 -4.31 -29.05
N ALA A 91 -3.07 -3.01 -28.98
CA ALA A 91 -3.37 -2.15 -30.11
C ALA A 91 -2.49 -2.58 -31.32
N SER A 92 -3.01 -2.49 -32.53
CA SER A 92 -2.14 -2.70 -33.71
C SER A 92 -0.91 -1.80 -33.60
N PRO A 93 0.30 -2.31 -33.89
CA PRO A 93 1.48 -1.48 -33.84
C PRO A 93 1.32 -0.30 -34.80
N PRO A 94 1.68 0.92 -34.40
CA PRO A 94 1.71 2.04 -35.33
C PRO A 94 2.66 1.70 -36.47
N PRO A 95 2.37 2.17 -37.70
CA PRO A 95 3.28 1.98 -38.82
C PRO A 95 4.67 2.52 -38.45
N PRO A 96 5.78 1.83 -38.82
CA PRO A 96 7.12 2.27 -38.47
C PRO A 96 7.35 3.68 -39.04
N ALA A 97 7.68 4.60 -38.13
CA ALA A 97 8.06 5.95 -38.55
C ALA A 97 9.40 5.86 -39.31
N PRO A 98 9.53 6.50 -40.44
CA PRO A 98 10.71 6.35 -41.35
C PRO A 98 12.06 6.79 -40.77
N ASN A 99 12.07 7.40 -39.56
CA ASN A 99 13.30 7.92 -38.93
C ASN A 99 13.31 7.72 -37.40
N ALA A 100 12.82 6.61 -36.88
CA ALA A 100 12.80 6.37 -35.44
C ALA A 100 14.16 5.87 -34.92
N SER A 101 15.02 6.82 -34.56
CA SER A 101 16.20 6.57 -33.69
C SER A 101 15.84 6.57 -32.18
N SER A 102 14.56 6.53 -31.84
CA SER A 102 14.11 6.43 -30.45
C SER A 102 14.20 4.96 -29.99
N PRO A 103 14.73 4.70 -28.78
CA PRO A 103 14.73 3.34 -28.24
C PRO A 103 13.31 2.78 -28.24
N ALA A 104 13.17 1.55 -28.75
CA ALA A 104 11.88 0.89 -28.84
C ALA A 104 11.18 0.87 -27.47
N ASP A 105 9.92 1.28 -27.42
CA ASP A 105 9.09 1.17 -26.20
C ASP A 105 8.91 -0.32 -25.85
N PRO A 106 9.49 -0.81 -24.75
CA PRO A 106 9.45 -2.23 -24.39
C PRO A 106 8.04 -2.73 -24.08
N CYS A 107 7.10 -1.81 -23.86
CA CYS A 107 5.71 -2.12 -23.52
C CYS A 107 4.77 -2.01 -24.74
N ALA A 108 5.25 -1.48 -25.88
CA ALA A 108 4.43 -1.37 -27.07
C ALA A 108 4.05 -2.76 -27.61
N PRO A 109 2.78 -2.91 -28.07
CA PRO A 109 1.72 -1.93 -28.15
C PRO A 109 0.78 -1.89 -26.92
N GLY A 110 1.17 -2.49 -25.80
CA GLY A 110 0.36 -2.65 -24.59
C GLY A 110 0.32 -1.44 -23.66
N SER A 111 -0.41 -1.59 -22.56
CA SER A 111 -0.49 -0.62 -21.47
C SER A 111 0.82 -0.53 -20.70
N TYR A 112 1.12 0.65 -20.14
CA TYR A 112 2.35 0.89 -19.40
C TYR A 112 2.20 1.95 -18.31
N LEU A 113 3.14 1.92 -17.37
CA LEU A 113 3.38 2.94 -16.37
C LEU A 113 4.75 3.57 -16.61
N GLN A 114 4.85 4.90 -16.62
CA GLN A 114 6.11 5.63 -16.80
C GLN A 114 6.32 6.61 -15.65
N PHE A 115 7.53 6.61 -15.10
CA PHE A 115 7.94 7.61 -14.13
C PHE A 115 8.61 8.81 -14.82
N TYR A 116 8.49 9.96 -14.15
CA TYR A 116 9.14 11.21 -14.54
C TYR A 116 9.71 11.88 -13.30
N GLU A 117 10.79 12.61 -13.46
CA GLU A 117 11.36 13.50 -12.45
C GLU A 117 11.33 14.96 -12.91
N GLY A 118 11.54 15.88 -11.95
CA GLY A 118 11.50 17.31 -12.20
C GLY A 118 10.10 17.92 -11.97
N PRO A 119 10.01 19.25 -12.01
CA PRO A 119 8.74 19.95 -11.73
C PRO A 119 7.72 19.75 -12.86
N PRO A 120 6.42 19.99 -12.59
CA PRO A 120 5.36 19.81 -13.57
C PRO A 120 5.54 20.50 -14.91
N GLY A 121 6.28 21.65 -14.92
CA GLY A 121 6.55 22.40 -16.15
C GLY A 121 7.68 21.86 -17.01
N ALA A 122 8.53 20.97 -16.48
CA ALA A 122 9.69 20.41 -17.19
C ALA A 122 9.96 18.94 -16.79
N PRO A 123 8.99 18.02 -16.99
CA PRO A 123 9.16 16.61 -16.64
C PRO A 123 10.18 15.92 -17.56
N ARG A 124 11.05 15.12 -16.95
CA ARG A 124 12.00 14.27 -17.68
C ARG A 124 11.66 12.81 -17.40
N PRO A 125 11.60 11.93 -18.41
CA PRO A 125 11.40 10.50 -18.18
C PRO A 125 12.49 9.94 -17.27
N LEU A 126 12.07 9.12 -16.31
CA LEU A 126 12.94 8.42 -15.37
C LEU A 126 12.84 6.91 -15.63
N GLY A 127 13.87 6.37 -16.25
CA GLY A 127 13.90 4.96 -16.69
C GLY A 127 12.99 4.68 -17.89
N ALA A 128 12.89 3.40 -18.24
CA ALA A 128 12.02 2.91 -19.30
C ALA A 128 10.58 2.75 -18.81
N PRO A 129 9.58 2.71 -19.73
CA PRO A 129 8.21 2.32 -19.39
C PRO A 129 8.16 0.95 -18.71
N LEU A 130 7.28 0.80 -17.74
CA LEU A 130 7.09 -0.41 -16.93
C LEU A 130 5.81 -1.11 -17.34
N CYS A 131 5.91 -2.41 -17.63
CA CYS A 131 4.77 -3.27 -17.94
C CYS A 131 5.09 -4.73 -17.58
N GLY A 132 4.06 -5.58 -17.60
CA GLY A 132 4.18 -7.00 -17.28
C GLY A 132 3.69 -7.34 -15.88
N LEU A 133 4.23 -8.41 -15.31
CA LEU A 133 3.80 -9.00 -14.04
C LEU A 133 4.91 -9.02 -12.98
N THR A 134 6.12 -8.67 -13.36
CA THR A 134 7.27 -8.67 -12.45
C THR A 134 7.30 -7.34 -11.69
N ILE A 135 7.42 -7.41 -10.38
CA ILE A 135 7.55 -6.23 -9.53
C ILE A 135 8.84 -5.47 -9.92
N PRO A 136 8.72 -4.21 -10.38
CA PRO A 136 9.88 -3.41 -10.72
C PRO A 136 10.71 -3.04 -9.49
N ALA A 137 12.00 -2.75 -9.73
CA ALA A 137 12.86 -2.19 -8.69
C ALA A 137 12.32 -0.83 -8.19
N PRO A 138 12.61 -0.45 -6.93
CA PRO A 138 12.22 0.84 -6.40
C PRO A 138 12.74 1.99 -7.24
N VAL A 139 11.89 3.01 -7.45
CA VAL A 139 12.21 4.23 -8.17
C VAL A 139 12.50 5.35 -7.18
N VAL A 140 13.56 6.12 -7.41
CA VAL A 140 13.98 7.22 -6.52
C VAL A 140 14.16 8.48 -7.33
N SER A 141 13.55 9.59 -6.91
CA SER A 141 13.72 10.89 -7.55
C SER A 141 15.07 11.52 -7.19
N SER A 142 15.60 12.34 -8.10
CA SER A 142 16.79 13.15 -7.82
C SER A 142 16.48 14.42 -7.00
N GLY A 143 15.24 14.87 -7.01
CA GLY A 143 14.73 16.06 -6.30
C GLY A 143 13.40 15.79 -5.61
N ASP A 144 12.69 16.87 -5.28
CA ASP A 144 11.45 16.86 -4.50
C ASP A 144 10.18 16.50 -5.30
N PHE A 145 10.31 16.23 -6.60
CA PHE A 145 9.21 15.80 -7.45
C PHE A 145 9.46 14.42 -8.08
N LEU A 146 8.42 13.61 -8.08
CA LEU A 146 8.30 12.38 -8.85
C LEU A 146 6.91 12.34 -9.46
N ALA A 147 6.79 12.04 -10.75
CA ALA A 147 5.48 11.80 -11.35
C ALA A 147 5.38 10.39 -11.87
N LEU A 148 4.17 9.86 -11.86
CA LEU A 148 3.85 8.62 -12.57
C LEU A 148 2.71 8.88 -13.54
N ARG A 149 2.80 8.26 -14.72
CA ARG A 149 1.80 8.32 -15.77
C ARG A 149 1.40 6.93 -16.18
N LEU A 150 0.12 6.61 -16.01
CA LEU A 150 -0.48 5.38 -16.49
C LEU A 150 -1.12 5.64 -17.85
N VAL A 151 -0.76 4.83 -18.84
CA VAL A 151 -1.38 4.84 -20.17
C VAL A 151 -1.92 3.46 -20.47
N THR A 152 -3.25 3.36 -20.70
CA THR A 152 -3.87 2.11 -21.13
C THR A 152 -4.08 2.11 -22.64
N ARG A 153 -3.67 1.01 -23.26
CA ARG A 153 -3.77 0.77 -24.71
C ARG A 153 -4.44 -0.57 -24.96
N GLY A 154 -4.99 -0.75 -26.14
CA GLY A 154 -5.67 -1.99 -26.54
C GLY A 154 -7.07 -2.12 -25.98
N ARG A 155 -7.72 -3.25 -26.24
CA ARG A 155 -9.14 -3.43 -25.91
C ARG A 155 -9.39 -3.91 -24.47
N GLN A 156 -8.45 -4.61 -23.89
CA GLN A 156 -8.59 -5.20 -22.57
C GLN A 156 -7.34 -4.92 -21.73
N PRO A 157 -7.16 -3.66 -21.31
CA PRO A 157 -6.07 -3.33 -20.41
C PRO A 157 -6.26 -4.05 -19.07
N ARG A 158 -5.18 -4.61 -18.55
CA ARG A 158 -5.09 -5.22 -17.24
C ARG A 158 -4.14 -4.39 -16.40
N VAL A 159 -4.69 -3.68 -15.46
CA VAL A 159 -3.91 -2.79 -14.58
C VAL A 159 -4.33 -3.03 -13.15
N ASP A 160 -3.37 -3.46 -12.34
CA ASP A 160 -3.50 -3.52 -10.90
C ASP A 160 -2.11 -3.36 -10.28
N PHE A 161 -1.94 -2.35 -9.45
CA PHE A 161 -0.72 -2.20 -8.67
C PHE A 161 -1.01 -1.52 -7.32
N VAL A 162 -0.13 -1.80 -6.40
CA VAL A 162 -0.04 -1.14 -5.10
C VAL A 162 1.40 -0.68 -4.93
N GLY A 163 1.58 0.61 -4.69
CA GLY A 163 2.88 1.24 -4.48
C GLY A 163 2.94 2.01 -3.17
N GLU A 164 4.11 2.04 -2.59
CA GLU A 164 4.45 2.84 -1.41
C GLU A 164 5.25 4.05 -1.83
N VAL A 165 4.81 5.22 -1.43
CA VAL A 165 5.49 6.49 -1.63
C VAL A 165 6.06 6.94 -0.31
N THR A 166 7.35 7.22 -0.25
CA THR A 166 8.03 7.69 0.96
C THR A 166 8.87 8.92 0.64
N SER A 167 8.65 10.01 1.39
CA SER A 167 9.58 11.13 1.43
C SER A 167 10.78 10.80 2.30
N PHE A 168 11.98 11.09 1.85
CA PHE A 168 13.19 10.86 2.61
C PHE A 168 14.27 11.90 2.27
N ARG A 169 15.25 12.07 3.15
CA ARG A 169 16.45 12.85 2.88
C ARG A 169 17.72 12.04 3.09
N LEU A 170 18.81 12.57 2.56
CA LEU A 170 20.15 12.05 2.77
C LEU A 170 20.97 13.05 3.59
N GLY A 171 21.97 12.55 4.31
CA GLY A 171 22.86 13.37 5.13
C GLY A 171 22.38 13.46 6.58
N SER A 172 22.39 14.67 7.16
CA SER A 172 21.97 14.85 8.55
C SER A 172 20.46 14.68 8.73
N CYS A 173 20.05 13.76 9.61
CA CYS A 173 18.65 13.46 9.82
C CYS A 173 17.90 14.54 10.63
N GLY A 174 18.59 15.27 11.53
CA GLY A 174 17.92 16.24 12.40
C GLY A 174 16.78 15.61 13.18
N ALA A 175 15.55 16.07 12.95
CA ALA A 175 14.33 15.53 13.57
C ALA A 175 13.76 14.28 12.86
N TYR A 176 14.38 13.83 11.77
CA TYR A 176 13.96 12.64 11.05
C TYR A 176 14.53 11.38 11.69
N PHE A 177 13.85 10.26 11.47
CA PHE A 177 14.32 8.95 11.91
C PHE A 177 15.48 8.48 11.02
N PRO A 178 16.62 8.08 11.62
CA PRO A 178 17.76 7.57 10.88
C PRO A 178 17.59 6.08 10.56
N CYS A 179 17.47 5.77 9.27
CA CYS A 179 17.49 4.39 8.77
C CYS A 179 18.91 3.82 8.80
N ARG A 180 19.05 2.50 8.88
CA ARG A 180 20.36 1.83 8.85
C ARG A 180 21.12 2.03 7.55
N ASN A 181 20.40 2.21 6.44
CA ASN A 181 20.99 2.46 5.11
C ASN A 181 21.39 3.94 4.87
N GLY A 182 21.36 4.79 5.88
CA GLY A 182 21.74 6.20 5.80
C GLY A 182 20.68 7.14 5.25
N ARG A 183 19.46 6.66 5.01
CA ARG A 183 18.31 7.51 4.71
C ARG A 183 17.72 8.04 6.01
N CYS A 184 17.05 9.19 5.90
CA CYS A 184 16.30 9.76 7.01
C CYS A 184 14.85 9.92 6.56
N ILE A 185 13.91 9.37 7.32
CA ILE A 185 12.47 9.44 7.03
C ILE A 185 11.72 10.23 8.09
N PRO A 186 10.58 10.86 7.76
CA PRO A 186 9.72 11.49 8.75
C PRO A 186 9.33 10.52 9.87
N PRO A 187 9.33 10.95 11.15
CA PRO A 187 9.00 10.08 12.29
C PRO A 187 7.60 9.45 12.20
N SER A 188 6.68 10.10 11.48
CA SER A 188 5.32 9.60 11.26
C SER A 188 5.23 8.31 10.45
N LEU A 189 6.33 7.92 9.80
CA LEU A 189 6.42 6.72 8.99
C LEU A 189 7.09 5.54 9.71
N VAL A 190 7.48 5.75 10.96
CA VAL A 190 8.09 4.71 11.80
C VAL A 190 7.00 3.93 12.51
N CYS A 191 7.05 2.60 12.45
CA CYS A 191 6.04 1.71 13.01
C CYS A 191 4.63 2.03 12.49
N ASP A 192 4.48 2.29 11.19
CA ASP A 192 3.19 2.60 10.60
C ASP A 192 2.28 1.37 10.54
N HIS A 193 0.96 1.60 10.52
CA HIS A 193 -0.05 0.52 10.53
C HIS A 193 -0.10 -0.31 9.23
N TRP A 194 0.63 0.12 8.20
CA TRP A 194 0.64 -0.54 6.90
C TRP A 194 1.85 -1.46 6.72
N ASP A 195 2.72 -1.56 7.76
CA ASP A 195 3.99 -2.27 7.69
C ASP A 195 4.79 -1.89 6.44
N MET A 196 4.77 -0.57 6.09
CA MET A 196 5.50 -0.07 4.95
C MET A 196 6.99 -0.02 5.28
N ASP A 197 7.82 -0.63 4.42
CA ASP A 197 9.26 -0.48 4.51
C ASP A 197 9.70 0.88 3.95
N ASN A 198 9.47 1.93 4.73
CA ASN A 198 9.75 3.30 4.34
C ASN A 198 11.25 3.58 4.23
N CYS A 199 12.05 2.97 5.07
CA CYS A 199 13.51 3.00 4.98
C CYS A 199 14.03 2.24 3.75
N GLY A 200 13.38 1.15 3.36
CA GLY A 200 13.86 0.24 2.32
C GLY A 200 14.90 -0.76 2.82
N ASP A 201 15.04 -0.90 4.14
CA ASP A 201 15.90 -1.88 4.83
C ASP A 201 15.23 -2.48 6.08
N GLY A 202 13.93 -2.23 6.26
CA GLY A 202 13.10 -2.71 7.35
C GLY A 202 13.41 -2.10 8.72
N SER A 203 14.30 -1.11 8.81
CA SER A 203 14.73 -0.57 10.10
C SER A 203 13.66 0.29 10.78
N ASP A 204 12.70 0.84 10.03
CA ASP A 204 11.57 1.61 10.52
C ASP A 204 10.43 0.77 11.09
N GLN A 205 10.38 -0.52 10.76
CA GLN A 205 9.37 -1.47 11.24
C GLN A 205 9.94 -2.49 12.25
N ALA A 206 11.21 -2.33 12.63
CA ALA A 206 11.88 -3.27 13.50
C ALA A 206 11.38 -3.20 14.95
N SER A 207 11.22 -4.35 15.62
CA SER A 207 10.89 -4.43 17.05
C SER A 207 12.06 -4.10 17.99
N TRP A 208 13.26 -3.92 17.43
CA TRP A 208 14.50 -3.53 18.12
C TRP A 208 14.96 -2.13 17.72
N PRO A 209 15.91 -1.53 18.47
CA PRO A 209 16.40 -0.18 18.16
C PRO A 209 16.93 -0.05 16.71
N PRO A 210 16.73 1.13 16.07
CA PRO A 210 16.22 2.38 16.67
C PRO A 210 14.69 2.52 16.68
N ALA A 211 13.90 1.74 15.90
CA ALA A 211 12.45 1.92 15.79
C ALA A 211 11.70 1.47 17.05
N ASN A 212 12.05 0.30 17.61
CA ASN A 212 11.37 -0.30 18.77
C ASN A 212 9.85 -0.44 18.58
N CYS A 213 9.43 -0.88 17.38
CA CYS A 213 8.01 -1.07 17.08
C CYS A 213 7.43 -2.14 18.02
N ARG A 214 6.39 -1.78 18.75
CA ARG A 214 5.65 -2.74 19.56
C ARG A 214 4.69 -3.47 18.61
N GLY A 215 4.76 -4.80 18.61
CA GLY A 215 3.74 -5.62 17.95
C GLY A 215 2.34 -5.29 18.50
N PRO A 216 1.25 -5.76 17.85
CA PRO A 216 -0.09 -5.54 18.36
C PRO A 216 -0.13 -5.99 19.82
N SER A 217 -0.34 -5.02 20.73
CA SER A 217 -0.44 -5.27 22.15
C SER A 217 -1.64 -6.18 22.36
N LEU A 218 -1.41 -7.46 22.63
CA LEU A 218 -2.42 -8.28 23.26
C LEU A 218 -2.74 -7.55 24.56
N ALA A 219 -3.92 -6.96 24.66
CA ALA A 219 -4.41 -6.35 25.88
C ALA A 219 -4.18 -7.37 27.01
N PRO A 220 -3.55 -6.99 28.12
CA PRO A 220 -3.42 -7.90 29.24
C PRO A 220 -4.82 -8.35 29.62
N SER A 221 -5.10 -9.65 29.46
CA SER A 221 -6.28 -10.25 30.05
C SER A 221 -6.28 -9.83 31.50
N GLN A 222 -7.32 -9.11 31.92
CA GLN A 222 -7.54 -8.80 33.32
C GLN A 222 -7.60 -10.14 34.05
N ALA A 223 -6.47 -10.49 34.68
CA ALA A 223 -6.46 -11.50 35.70
C ALA A 223 -7.35 -10.95 36.81
N GLY A 224 -8.54 -11.51 36.91
CA GLY A 224 -9.44 -11.22 38.03
C GLY A 224 -8.72 -11.56 39.33
N ASP A 225 -8.64 -10.56 40.18
CA ASP A 225 -8.35 -10.76 41.60
C ASP A 225 -9.36 -11.75 42.15
N THR A 226 -8.91 -12.92 42.53
CA THR A 226 -9.60 -13.78 43.47
C THR A 226 -8.65 -14.10 44.60
N ASP A 227 -9.08 -13.57 45.66
CA ASP A 227 -8.78 -13.68 47.08
C ASP A 227 -8.04 -14.92 47.55
N ALA A 228 -7.23 -14.67 48.56
CA ALA A 228 -6.47 -15.63 49.34
C ALA A 228 -7.38 -16.64 50.09
N GLY A 229 -6.93 -17.90 50.14
CA GLY A 229 -7.41 -18.78 51.17
C GLY A 229 -7.35 -20.28 50.89
N THR A 230 -6.43 -20.92 51.58
CA THR A 230 -6.52 -22.30 52.10
C THR A 230 -6.05 -23.45 51.21
N SER A 231 -4.91 -23.90 51.56
CA SER A 231 -4.31 -25.21 51.27
C SER A 231 -5.20 -26.38 51.60
N ARG A 232 -5.39 -27.31 50.65
CA ARG A 232 -5.66 -28.72 50.97
C ARG A 232 -5.14 -29.65 49.85
N PRO A 233 -4.73 -30.90 50.22
CA PRO A 233 -3.85 -31.69 49.39
C PRO A 233 -4.56 -32.61 48.39
N LEU A 234 -3.77 -33.04 47.43
CA LEU A 234 -3.97 -34.07 46.42
C LEU A 234 -4.76 -35.30 46.90
N THR A 235 -5.78 -35.69 46.12
CA THR A 235 -6.17 -37.10 46.01
C THR A 235 -6.30 -37.47 44.53
N LEU A 236 -5.45 -38.38 44.15
CA LEU A 236 -5.43 -39.08 42.86
C LEU A 236 -6.63 -40.03 42.85
N SER A 237 -7.49 -39.94 41.83
CA SER A 237 -8.47 -40.97 41.55
C SER A 237 -8.40 -41.40 40.08
N LEU A 238 -7.80 -42.55 39.91
CA LEU A 238 -7.89 -43.38 38.72
C LEU A 238 -9.31 -43.99 38.67
N ALA A 239 -10.02 -43.82 37.56
CA ALA A 239 -11.16 -44.63 37.21
C ALA A 239 -10.97 -45.16 35.76
N LEU A 240 -10.72 -46.44 35.69
CA LEU A 240 -10.78 -47.30 34.51
C LEU A 240 -12.25 -47.65 34.18
N GLY A 241 -12.49 -47.87 32.88
CA GLY A 241 -13.64 -48.63 32.35
C GLY A 241 -14.54 -47.80 31.49
N SER A 242 -14.99 -48.12 30.31
CA SER A 242 -15.15 -49.43 29.67
C SER A 242 -15.42 -49.25 28.18
N LEU A 243 -15.10 -50.24 27.41
CA LEU A 243 -15.42 -50.46 25.99
C LEU A 243 -16.93 -50.29 25.65
N GLY A 244 -17.19 -49.81 24.43
CA GLY A 244 -18.51 -49.84 23.82
C GLY A 244 -18.51 -49.41 22.35
N THR A 245 -18.17 -50.29 21.47
CA THR A 245 -18.71 -50.73 20.15
C THR A 245 -19.35 -49.71 19.19
N LEU A 246 -18.78 -49.77 17.94
CA LEU A 246 -19.40 -49.78 16.60
C LEU A 246 -20.51 -48.76 16.26
N GLY A 247 -20.26 -48.01 15.19
CA GLY A 247 -21.28 -47.29 14.43
C GLY A 247 -20.72 -46.52 13.23
N THR A 248 -20.54 -47.21 12.10
CA THR A 248 -20.77 -46.82 10.70
C THR A 248 -20.47 -45.40 10.19
N ALA A 249 -19.63 -45.40 9.18
CA ALA A 249 -19.50 -44.53 7.99
C ALA A 249 -20.49 -43.35 7.84
N ALA A 250 -19.90 -42.16 7.67
CA ALA A 250 -20.53 -41.09 6.91
C ALA A 250 -19.46 -40.41 6.07
N GLU A 251 -19.76 -40.36 4.80
CA GLU A 251 -18.98 -39.87 3.69
C GLU A 251 -18.44 -38.45 3.85
N ARG A 252 -17.19 -38.31 3.52
CA ARG A 252 -16.58 -37.01 3.28
C ARG A 252 -16.91 -36.55 1.87
N SER A 253 -17.79 -35.59 1.73
CA SER A 253 -17.96 -34.83 0.50
C SER A 253 -16.77 -33.88 0.32
N ALA A 254 -15.98 -34.12 -0.68
CA ALA A 254 -14.99 -33.19 -1.20
C ALA A 254 -15.69 -32.04 -1.97
N PRO A 255 -15.21 -30.80 -1.92
CA PRO A 255 -15.73 -29.76 -2.81
C PRO A 255 -15.20 -29.98 -4.22
N ALA A 256 -16.11 -29.85 -5.17
CA ALA A 256 -15.97 -30.05 -6.59
C ALA A 256 -14.87 -29.19 -7.21
N GLY A 257 -14.13 -29.86 -8.12
CA GLY A 257 -13.18 -29.21 -9.01
C GLY A 257 -13.88 -28.25 -9.98
N TRP A 258 -13.16 -27.20 -10.32
CA TRP A 258 -13.54 -26.32 -11.42
C TRP A 258 -13.14 -26.97 -12.73
N ASP A 259 -14.10 -27.53 -13.41
CA ASP A 259 -13.95 -28.01 -14.78
C ASP A 259 -13.84 -26.83 -15.74
N HIS A 260 -12.74 -26.77 -16.44
CA HIS A 260 -12.56 -26.02 -17.66
C HIS A 260 -13.42 -26.65 -18.74
N GLU A 261 -14.60 -26.13 -18.98
CA GLU A 261 -15.36 -26.48 -20.16
C GLU A 261 -15.15 -25.46 -21.29
N ARG A 262 -14.56 -25.99 -22.29
CA ARG A 262 -14.33 -25.54 -23.65
C ARG A 262 -15.64 -25.05 -24.28
N GLN A 263 -15.70 -23.78 -24.68
CA GLN A 263 -16.67 -23.32 -25.69
C GLN A 263 -15.92 -22.79 -26.89
N ASP A 264 -15.37 -23.74 -27.65
CA ASP A 264 -15.17 -23.59 -29.08
C ASP A 264 -16.35 -24.31 -29.75
N ALA A 265 -17.23 -23.59 -30.40
CA ALA A 265 -17.89 -23.99 -31.64
C ALA A 265 -18.98 -22.98 -32.05
N ALA A 266 -18.95 -22.69 -33.32
CA ALA A 266 -20.04 -22.19 -34.17
C ALA A 266 -20.16 -20.66 -34.36
N LEU A 267 -19.51 -20.17 -35.40
CA LEU A 267 -20.11 -19.30 -36.41
C LEU A 267 -19.29 -19.41 -37.72
N GLU A 268 -19.44 -20.51 -38.40
CA GLU A 268 -19.33 -20.54 -39.87
C GLU A 268 -20.70 -20.35 -40.48
N GLY A 269 -20.75 -19.51 -41.53
CA GLY A 269 -21.79 -19.56 -42.56
C GLY A 269 -22.75 -18.34 -42.56
N THR A 270 -22.56 -17.41 -43.42
CA THR A 270 -23.20 -17.39 -44.75
C THR A 270 -22.74 -16.18 -45.55
N ALA A 271 -22.24 -16.45 -46.73
CA ALA A 271 -22.02 -15.52 -47.81
C ALA A 271 -23.38 -15.09 -48.45
N SER A 272 -23.49 -13.85 -48.76
CA SER A 272 -24.07 -13.29 -50.00
C SER A 272 -23.76 -11.82 -50.10
#